data_3b9519e370241a37e92d3722a970f19f
#
_entry.id   3b9519e370241a37e92d3722a970f19f
#
_cell.length_a   1.000
_cell.length_b   1.000
_cell.length_c   1.000
_cell.angle_alpha   90.00
_cell.angle_beta   90.00
_cell.angle_gamma   90.00
#
_symmetry.space_group_name_H-M   'P 1'
#
loop_
_entity.id
_entity.type
_entity.pdbx_description
1 polymer ?
#
loop_
_entity_poly.entity_id
_entity_poly.type
_entity_poly.pdbx_seq_one_letter_code
_entity_poly.pdbx_strand_id
1 'polypeptide(L)'
;MINKNNMTYLFLVMLTLFTSCSYDEKIGTYDVEVQLSEAVADVPVVMTNATGSTATAMTDGSGTARFTLPAGIYSVSASKVTDDAYFRHVCNGSLADIAIGSGTTTVALPVTVTAMQTANPILIKELYVGGCQMNDGSGKFAKDKCIILYNNSSEPVSLNNMGFGMIEPYNAEANTHLFLNGGKLDYADADWVPAINGVWFFQDGCVIEPYSQLVVNVHGAIDNTQTYTNSVNYANAAYYCMYDVEATSSDGGKYINTMYYPSPADVISTSHYLKAVKYGKGNAWPMSQTSPAVVLFRTEDITPKAYAEEAANIIYPTGKEGNIVYACLKLPRRWIVDAVEVYNTTALANCKKRLTSDLDAGYAPLTGGYGHSLIRKVETTVDGHAIYQDTNNSSNDFYEADNCSLR
;
A
#
# COMPACT_ATOMS: atom_id res chain seq x y z
N MET A 1 18.02 -64.99 -43.91
CA MET A 1 16.60 -64.81 -44.28
C MET A 1 15.75 -64.70 -43.04
N ILE A 2 15.36 -63.51 -42.64
CA ILE A 2 14.50 -63.29 -41.53
C ILE A 2 13.08 -63.52 -42.02
N ASN A 3 12.39 -64.45 -41.38
CA ASN A 3 11.08 -64.94 -41.80
C ASN A 3 10.04 -63.81 -41.60
N LYS A 4 9.29 -63.49 -42.66
CA LYS A 4 8.28 -62.44 -42.72
C LYS A 4 7.22 -62.51 -41.58
N ASN A 5 7.00 -63.72 -41.07
CA ASN A 5 6.01 -63.91 -39.97
C ASN A 5 6.48 -63.38 -38.61
N ASN A 6 7.78 -63.33 -38.37
CA ASN A 6 8.32 -62.80 -37.12
C ASN A 6 8.32 -61.28 -37.06
N MET A 7 8.32 -60.62 -38.22
CA MET A 7 8.25 -59.15 -38.28
C MET A 7 6.83 -58.67 -38.04
N THR A 8 5.82 -59.44 -38.42
CA THR A 8 4.40 -59.08 -38.16
C THR A 8 4.05 -59.21 -36.69
N TYR A 9 4.60 -60.24 -35.97
CA TYR A 9 4.41 -60.36 -34.52
C TYR A 9 5.16 -59.29 -33.74
N LEU A 10 6.33 -58.87 -34.20
CA LEU A 10 7.09 -57.78 -33.56
C LEU A 10 6.37 -56.43 -33.75
N PHE A 11 5.71 -56.21 -34.87
CA PHE A 11 4.91 -54.99 -35.10
C PHE A 11 3.59 -55.02 -34.34
N LEU A 12 3.01 -56.19 -34.13
CA LEU A 12 1.76 -56.33 -33.34
C LEU A 12 2.00 -56.18 -31.86
N VAL A 13 3.17 -56.64 -31.36
CA VAL A 13 3.57 -56.47 -29.95
C VAL A 13 4.01 -55.03 -29.68
N MET A 14 4.57 -54.33 -30.68
CA MET A 14 4.93 -52.90 -30.54
C MET A 14 3.72 -51.96 -30.60
N LEU A 15 2.61 -52.38 -31.24
CA LEU A 15 1.39 -51.57 -31.33
C LEU A 15 0.50 -51.67 -30.07
N THR A 16 0.74 -52.66 -29.22
CA THR A 16 -0.01 -52.83 -27.96
C THR A 16 0.65 -52.10 -26.76
N LEU A 17 1.84 -51.51 -26.94
CA LEU A 17 2.54 -50.77 -25.90
C LEU A 17 2.26 -49.25 -25.93
N PHE A 18 1.45 -48.76 -26.86
CA PHE A 18 1.04 -47.35 -26.94
C PHE A 18 -0.42 -47.09 -26.55
N THR A 19 -1.05 -48.00 -25.79
CA THR A 19 -2.17 -47.59 -24.98
C THR A 19 -1.60 -46.88 -23.75
N SER A 20 -1.06 -45.70 -23.94
CA SER A 20 -0.96 -44.71 -22.90
C SER A 20 -2.38 -44.54 -22.38
N CYS A 21 -2.66 -45.09 -21.21
CA CYS A 21 -3.74 -44.61 -20.37
C CYS A 21 -3.47 -43.13 -20.20
N SER A 22 -4.10 -42.28 -20.97
CA SER A 22 -4.42 -40.96 -20.46
C SER A 22 -5.36 -41.20 -19.27
N TYR A 23 -4.80 -41.36 -18.09
CA TYR A 23 -5.52 -41.07 -16.86
C TYR A 23 -5.80 -39.57 -16.96
N ASP A 24 -6.95 -39.22 -17.51
CA ASP A 24 -7.60 -37.98 -17.13
C ASP A 24 -7.89 -38.12 -15.63
N GLU A 25 -6.91 -37.78 -14.81
CA GLU A 25 -7.19 -37.48 -13.40
C GLU A 25 -8.18 -36.34 -13.43
N LYS A 26 -9.48 -36.68 -13.33
CA LYS A 26 -10.48 -35.68 -13.05
C LYS A 26 -10.06 -35.05 -11.74
N ILE A 27 -9.44 -33.89 -11.82
CA ILE A 27 -9.13 -33.07 -10.65
C ILE A 27 -10.46 -32.91 -9.92
N GLY A 28 -10.57 -33.54 -8.75
CA GLY A 28 -11.76 -33.46 -7.92
C GLY A 28 -12.03 -32.00 -7.57
N THR A 29 -13.24 -31.53 -7.83
CA THR A 29 -13.68 -30.21 -7.42
C THR A 29 -14.58 -30.30 -6.20
N TYR A 30 -14.55 -29.27 -5.36
CA TYR A 30 -15.26 -29.18 -4.10
C TYR A 30 -16.07 -27.90 -4.05
N ASP A 31 -17.24 -27.96 -3.43
CA ASP A 31 -18.07 -26.79 -3.25
C ASP A 31 -17.52 -25.95 -2.09
N VAL A 32 -17.47 -24.63 -2.31
CA VAL A 32 -16.98 -23.65 -1.34
C VAL A 32 -18.02 -22.54 -1.22
N GLU A 33 -18.44 -22.28 0.01
CA GLU A 33 -19.30 -21.13 0.34
C GLU A 33 -18.47 -20.11 1.12
N VAL A 34 -18.36 -18.90 0.58
CA VAL A 34 -17.74 -17.78 1.28
C VAL A 34 -18.85 -16.89 1.82
N GLN A 35 -18.97 -16.84 3.14
CA GLN A 35 -19.93 -16.01 3.85
C GLN A 35 -19.25 -14.78 4.38
N LEU A 36 -19.66 -13.60 3.93
CA LEU A 36 -19.22 -12.33 4.49
C LEU A 36 -19.78 -12.15 5.91
N SER A 37 -19.00 -11.50 6.79
CA SER A 37 -19.48 -11.17 8.15
C SER A 37 -20.66 -10.20 8.17
N GLU A 38 -20.85 -9.46 7.06
CA GLU A 38 -21.99 -8.58 6.84
C GLU A 38 -22.75 -8.97 5.57
N ALA A 39 -24.07 -8.89 5.59
CA ALA A 39 -24.93 -9.26 4.47
C ALA A 39 -24.93 -8.17 3.40
N VAL A 40 -23.88 -8.15 2.55
CA VAL A 40 -23.75 -7.23 1.42
C VAL A 40 -23.87 -8.02 0.12
N ALA A 41 -24.84 -7.65 -0.71
CA ALA A 41 -25.07 -8.26 -2.02
C ALA A 41 -24.14 -7.68 -3.10
N ASP A 42 -23.95 -8.46 -4.18
CA ASP A 42 -23.19 -8.06 -5.36
C ASP A 42 -21.76 -7.62 -5.05
N VAL A 43 -21.12 -8.24 -4.05
CA VAL A 43 -19.68 -8.07 -3.77
C VAL A 43 -18.92 -9.12 -4.57
N PRO A 44 -17.98 -8.72 -5.44
CA PRO A 44 -17.08 -9.68 -6.08
C PRO A 44 -16.15 -10.30 -5.03
N VAL A 45 -16.24 -11.62 -4.90
CA VAL A 45 -15.35 -12.43 -4.07
C VAL A 45 -14.37 -13.16 -4.98
N VAL A 46 -13.09 -13.05 -4.71
CA VAL A 46 -12.03 -13.66 -5.51
C VAL A 46 -11.28 -14.69 -4.68
N MET A 47 -11.26 -15.94 -5.16
CA MET A 47 -10.43 -17.01 -4.62
C MET A 47 -9.17 -17.15 -5.48
N THR A 48 -8.00 -17.09 -4.85
CA THR A 48 -6.69 -17.19 -5.55
C THR A 48 -5.92 -18.37 -4.98
N ASN A 49 -5.48 -19.29 -5.83
CA ASN A 49 -4.68 -20.43 -5.40
C ASN A 49 -3.17 -20.09 -5.33
N ALA A 50 -2.37 -21.03 -4.83
CA ALA A 50 -0.92 -20.86 -4.68
C ALA A 50 -0.17 -20.62 -6.01
N THR A 51 -0.76 -20.95 -7.17
CA THR A 51 -0.18 -20.68 -8.50
C THR A 51 -0.60 -19.34 -9.10
N GLY A 52 -1.43 -18.57 -8.35
CA GLY A 52 -1.96 -17.29 -8.82
C GLY A 52 -3.22 -17.39 -9.70
N SER A 53 -3.77 -18.60 -9.91
CA SER A 53 -5.04 -18.76 -10.65
C SER A 53 -6.20 -18.29 -9.79
N THR A 54 -7.12 -17.54 -10.38
CA THR A 54 -8.25 -16.92 -9.70
C THR A 54 -9.60 -17.48 -10.13
N ALA A 55 -10.55 -17.50 -9.22
CA ALA A 55 -11.98 -17.71 -9.49
C ALA A 55 -12.76 -16.59 -8.81
N THR A 56 -13.78 -16.06 -9.48
CA THR A 56 -14.60 -14.96 -8.96
C THR A 56 -16.08 -15.36 -8.94
N ALA A 57 -16.77 -15.03 -7.84
CA ALA A 57 -18.22 -15.15 -7.70
C ALA A 57 -18.78 -13.93 -6.99
N MET A 58 -20.03 -13.58 -7.28
CA MET A 58 -20.73 -12.48 -6.62
C MET A 58 -21.49 -12.99 -5.39
N THR A 59 -21.57 -12.18 -4.35
CA THR A 59 -22.40 -12.49 -3.20
C THR A 59 -23.88 -12.31 -3.52
N ASP A 60 -24.71 -13.16 -2.94
CA ASP A 60 -26.17 -13.02 -2.91
C ASP A 60 -26.64 -12.03 -1.82
N GLY A 61 -27.97 -11.85 -1.69
CA GLY A 61 -28.56 -10.94 -0.69
C GLY A 61 -28.24 -11.30 0.77
N SER A 62 -27.75 -12.50 1.04
CA SER A 62 -27.27 -12.91 2.37
C SER A 62 -25.77 -12.65 2.58
N GLY A 63 -25.06 -12.15 1.57
CA GLY A 63 -23.60 -11.96 1.60
C GLY A 63 -22.84 -13.26 1.33
N THR A 64 -23.44 -14.26 0.64
CA THR A 64 -22.79 -15.55 0.35
C THR A 64 -22.39 -15.64 -1.11
N ALA A 65 -21.11 -15.94 -1.38
CA ALA A 65 -20.58 -16.29 -2.69
C ALA A 65 -20.29 -17.80 -2.77
N ARG A 66 -20.62 -18.46 -3.89
CA ARG A 66 -20.45 -19.90 -4.07
C ARG A 66 -19.50 -20.22 -5.20
N PHE A 67 -18.62 -21.19 -4.94
CA PHE A 67 -17.60 -21.64 -5.86
C PHE A 67 -17.58 -23.17 -5.94
N THR A 68 -17.08 -23.69 -7.05
CA THR A 68 -16.66 -25.09 -7.21
C THR A 68 -15.20 -25.08 -7.63
N LEU A 69 -14.29 -25.49 -6.73
CA LEU A 69 -12.85 -25.31 -6.87
C LEU A 69 -12.09 -26.62 -6.71
N PRO A 70 -10.95 -26.80 -7.41
CA PRO A 70 -10.02 -27.91 -7.14
C PRO A 70 -9.49 -27.88 -5.69
N ALA A 71 -9.04 -29.06 -5.22
CA ALA A 71 -8.33 -29.14 -3.95
C ALA A 71 -7.07 -28.25 -3.97
N GLY A 72 -6.77 -27.59 -2.85
CA GLY A 72 -5.59 -26.71 -2.74
C GLY A 72 -5.67 -25.75 -1.58
N ILE A 73 -4.64 -24.93 -1.46
CA ILE A 73 -4.60 -23.78 -0.53
C ILE A 73 -4.93 -22.51 -1.31
N TYR A 74 -5.82 -21.73 -0.77
CA TYR A 74 -6.35 -20.50 -1.38
C TYR A 74 -6.25 -19.31 -0.43
N SER A 75 -6.16 -18.13 -1.00
CA SER A 75 -6.56 -16.89 -0.36
C SER A 75 -7.91 -16.43 -0.93
N VAL A 76 -8.68 -15.71 -0.13
CA VAL A 76 -9.93 -15.07 -0.54
C VAL A 76 -9.84 -13.59 -0.29
N SER A 77 -10.38 -12.80 -1.21
CA SER A 77 -10.61 -11.36 -1.02
C SER A 77 -12.00 -10.97 -1.51
N ALA A 78 -12.56 -9.96 -0.87
CA ALA A 78 -13.80 -9.32 -1.27
C ALA A 78 -13.61 -7.82 -1.25
N SER A 79 -14.05 -7.12 -2.29
CA SER A 79 -13.96 -5.66 -2.35
C SER A 79 -15.10 -5.12 -3.19
N LYS A 80 -15.82 -4.13 -2.65
CA LYS A 80 -16.86 -3.39 -3.37
C LYS A 80 -16.89 -1.96 -2.90
N VAL A 81 -16.96 -1.03 -3.84
CA VAL A 81 -17.22 0.39 -3.59
C VAL A 81 -18.58 0.75 -4.13
N THR A 82 -19.39 1.44 -3.33
CA THR A 82 -20.66 2.04 -3.77
C THR A 82 -20.74 3.44 -3.22
N ASP A 83 -21.09 4.40 -4.08
CA ASP A 83 -21.25 5.79 -3.70
C ASP A 83 -22.75 6.13 -3.60
N ASP A 84 -23.12 6.88 -2.59
CA ASP A 84 -24.37 7.62 -2.53
C ASP A 84 -24.11 9.13 -2.57
N ALA A 85 -25.14 9.94 -2.38
CA ALA A 85 -25.03 11.40 -2.50
C ALA A 85 -24.08 12.03 -1.45
N TYR A 86 -23.77 11.34 -0.38
CA TYR A 86 -23.05 11.86 0.79
C TYR A 86 -21.88 10.99 1.23
N PHE A 87 -21.91 9.70 0.91
CA PHE A 87 -20.92 8.73 1.40
C PHE A 87 -20.45 7.80 0.29
N ARG A 88 -19.17 7.49 0.34
CA ARG A 88 -18.58 6.33 -0.30
C ARG A 88 -18.60 5.18 0.69
N HIS A 89 -19.23 4.08 0.32
CA HIS A 89 -19.27 2.85 1.10
C HIS A 89 -18.26 1.88 0.53
N VAL A 90 -17.32 1.47 1.35
CA VAL A 90 -16.28 0.51 0.97
C VAL A 90 -16.48 -0.75 1.80
N CYS A 91 -16.73 -1.87 1.13
CA CYS A 91 -16.77 -3.21 1.73
C CYS A 91 -15.48 -3.93 1.35
N ASN A 92 -14.66 -4.26 2.33
CA ASN A 92 -13.39 -4.96 2.11
C ASN A 92 -13.19 -6.09 3.10
N GLY A 93 -12.58 -7.18 2.62
CA GLY A 93 -12.14 -8.29 3.45
C GLY A 93 -11.13 -9.16 2.74
N SER A 94 -10.25 -9.82 3.50
CA SER A 94 -9.32 -10.81 2.97
C SER A 94 -8.98 -11.87 4.03
N LEU A 95 -8.73 -13.09 3.57
CA LEU A 95 -8.29 -14.21 4.40
C LEU A 95 -7.36 -15.10 3.59
N ALA A 96 -6.31 -15.62 4.22
CA ALA A 96 -5.33 -16.51 3.59
C ALA A 96 -5.41 -17.94 4.16
N ASP A 97 -4.64 -18.85 3.55
CA ASP A 97 -4.40 -20.22 4.02
C ASP A 97 -5.67 -21.08 4.15
N ILE A 98 -6.62 -20.91 3.22
CA ILE A 98 -7.85 -21.69 3.18
C ILE A 98 -7.59 -23.01 2.49
N ALA A 99 -7.70 -24.13 3.23
CA ALA A 99 -7.55 -25.47 2.68
C ALA A 99 -8.88 -25.98 2.11
N ILE A 100 -8.89 -26.32 0.82
CA ILE A 100 -10.01 -26.96 0.12
C ILE A 100 -9.59 -28.39 -0.24
N GLY A 101 -10.38 -29.41 0.10
CA GLY A 101 -9.97 -30.78 -0.19
C GLY A 101 -10.94 -31.88 0.23
N SER A 102 -12.01 -31.60 0.96
CA SER A 102 -13.01 -32.60 1.34
C SER A 102 -14.36 -31.97 1.69
N GLY A 103 -15.43 -32.50 1.14
CA GLY A 103 -16.78 -32.02 1.43
C GLY A 103 -17.04 -30.60 0.96
N THR A 104 -18.05 -29.93 1.51
CA THR A 104 -18.33 -28.50 1.32
C THR A 104 -17.53 -27.70 2.35
N THR A 105 -16.73 -26.73 1.89
CA THR A 105 -15.96 -25.83 2.75
C THR A 105 -16.73 -24.52 2.94
N THR A 106 -17.05 -24.16 4.18
CA THR A 106 -17.61 -22.84 4.49
C THR A 106 -16.52 -21.95 5.06
N VAL A 107 -16.30 -20.80 4.41
CA VAL A 107 -15.31 -19.79 4.80
C VAL A 107 -16.06 -18.58 5.34
N ALA A 108 -15.86 -18.27 6.63
CA ALA A 108 -16.33 -17.01 7.20
C ALA A 108 -15.28 -15.93 6.85
N LEU A 109 -15.63 -15.03 5.93
CA LEU A 109 -14.77 -13.93 5.53
C LEU A 109 -15.13 -12.68 6.33
N PRO A 110 -14.28 -12.23 7.26
CA PRO A 110 -14.48 -10.94 7.91
C PRO A 110 -14.40 -9.83 6.86
N VAL A 111 -15.43 -9.02 6.76
CA VAL A 111 -15.43 -7.80 5.95
C VAL A 111 -15.70 -6.61 6.85
N THR A 112 -15.10 -5.48 6.50
CA THR A 112 -15.41 -4.18 7.09
C THR A 112 -16.18 -3.37 6.06
N VAL A 113 -17.36 -2.87 6.44
CA VAL A 113 -18.10 -1.89 5.63
C VAL A 113 -17.86 -0.52 6.24
N THR A 114 -17.13 0.32 5.53
CA THR A 114 -16.79 1.68 5.98
C THR A 114 -17.56 2.67 5.12
N ALA A 115 -18.32 3.58 5.75
CA ALA A 115 -18.87 4.74 5.08
C ALA A 115 -17.88 5.90 5.25
N MET A 116 -17.33 6.37 4.13
CA MET A 116 -16.45 7.54 4.08
C MET A 116 -17.22 8.70 3.46
N GLN A 117 -17.06 9.89 4.00
CA GLN A 117 -17.62 11.06 3.30
C GLN A 117 -16.96 11.17 1.93
N THR A 118 -17.75 11.31 0.88
CA THR A 118 -17.29 11.50 -0.51
C THR A 118 -16.46 12.80 -0.69
N ALA A 119 -16.22 13.52 0.40
CA ALA A 119 -15.69 14.87 0.42
C ALA A 119 -14.17 15.00 0.31
N ASN A 120 -13.41 13.93 0.19
CA ASN A 120 -11.95 14.08 0.04
C ASN A 120 -11.41 13.36 -1.20
N PRO A 121 -11.34 14.03 -2.33
CA PRO A 121 -10.90 13.45 -3.59
C PRO A 121 -9.38 13.34 -3.72
N ILE A 122 -8.60 13.71 -2.70
CA ILE A 122 -7.15 13.66 -2.75
C ILE A 122 -6.68 12.25 -2.37
N LEU A 123 -5.88 11.65 -3.23
CA LEU A 123 -5.31 10.33 -3.03
C LEU A 123 -3.80 10.29 -3.36
N ILE A 124 -3.13 9.26 -2.86
CA ILE A 124 -1.75 8.94 -3.23
C ILE A 124 -1.78 8.25 -4.60
N LYS A 125 -1.37 8.99 -5.63
CA LYS A 125 -1.29 8.49 -7.00
C LYS A 125 -0.06 7.62 -7.21
N GLU A 126 1.07 8.02 -6.63
CA GLU A 126 2.33 7.31 -6.80
C GLU A 126 3.17 7.36 -5.54
N LEU A 127 3.81 6.24 -5.24
CA LEU A 127 4.75 6.09 -4.14
C LEU A 127 6.09 5.56 -4.69
N TYR A 128 7.06 6.47 -4.87
CA TYR A 128 8.41 6.15 -5.33
C TYR A 128 9.38 6.22 -4.15
N VAL A 129 9.85 5.07 -3.67
CA VAL A 129 10.62 4.96 -2.42
C VAL A 129 11.92 4.18 -2.56
N GLY A 130 12.10 3.41 -3.63
CA GLY A 130 13.24 2.51 -3.82
C GLY A 130 14.57 3.23 -4.06
N GLY A 131 14.56 4.48 -4.48
CA GLY A 131 15.72 5.19 -4.95
C GLY A 131 16.11 4.83 -6.39
N CYS A 132 17.17 5.41 -6.93
CA CYS A 132 17.67 5.10 -8.25
C CYS A 132 19.05 4.43 -8.21
N GLN A 133 19.46 3.81 -9.32
CA GLN A 133 20.80 3.24 -9.46
C GLN A 133 21.86 4.33 -9.54
N MET A 134 22.98 4.14 -8.84
CA MET A 134 24.17 4.97 -9.01
C MET A 134 24.79 4.78 -10.39
N ASN A 135 25.43 5.80 -10.93
CA ASN A 135 25.99 5.80 -12.29
C ASN A 135 27.05 4.72 -12.50
N ASP A 136 27.81 4.39 -11.48
CA ASP A 136 28.85 3.37 -11.50
C ASP A 136 28.33 1.94 -11.30
N GLY A 137 27.01 1.80 -11.09
CA GLY A 137 26.37 0.51 -10.83
C GLY A 137 26.68 -0.09 -9.44
N SER A 138 27.42 0.60 -8.57
CA SER A 138 27.85 0.08 -7.27
C SER A 138 26.74 -0.07 -6.24
N GLY A 139 25.59 0.55 -6.48
CA GLY A 139 24.47 0.55 -5.53
C GLY A 139 23.34 1.48 -5.92
N LYS A 140 22.58 1.93 -4.92
CA LYS A 140 21.47 2.85 -5.13
C LYS A 140 21.66 4.18 -4.40
N PHE A 141 21.18 5.24 -5.04
CA PHE A 141 20.96 6.52 -4.38
C PHE A 141 19.60 6.49 -3.67
N ALA A 142 19.62 6.15 -2.41
CA ALA A 142 18.44 5.86 -1.60
C ALA A 142 17.56 7.08 -1.27
N LYS A 143 18.02 8.29 -1.57
CA LYS A 143 17.30 9.54 -1.28
C LYS A 143 16.41 10.00 -2.42
N ASP A 144 16.44 9.32 -3.55
CA ASP A 144 15.59 9.59 -4.71
C ASP A 144 14.18 9.05 -4.42
N LYS A 145 13.34 9.87 -3.78
CA LYS A 145 12.03 9.49 -3.28
C LYS A 145 11.01 10.61 -3.43
N CYS A 146 9.81 10.26 -3.82
CA CYS A 146 8.67 11.17 -3.78
C CYS A 146 7.35 10.46 -3.52
N ILE A 147 6.38 11.25 -3.07
CA ILE A 147 4.97 10.91 -3.01
C ILE A 147 4.27 11.85 -3.99
N ILE A 148 3.43 11.30 -4.87
CA ILE A 148 2.62 12.11 -5.78
C ILE A 148 1.17 11.99 -5.34
N LEU A 149 0.56 13.12 -5.00
CA LEU A 149 -0.87 13.24 -4.75
C LEU A 149 -1.61 13.57 -6.04
N TYR A 150 -2.89 13.24 -6.08
CA TYR A 150 -3.78 13.58 -7.18
C TYR A 150 -5.15 14.00 -6.65
N ASN A 151 -5.74 15.00 -7.29
CA ASN A 151 -7.10 15.41 -7.04
C ASN A 151 -8.04 14.72 -8.05
N ASN A 152 -8.81 13.78 -7.57
CA ASN A 152 -9.73 12.94 -8.36
C ASN A 152 -11.07 13.66 -8.67
N SER A 153 -11.15 14.97 -8.46
CA SER A 153 -12.40 15.73 -8.63
C SER A 153 -12.29 16.91 -9.59
N SER A 154 -13.44 17.42 -10.00
CA SER A 154 -13.60 18.62 -10.83
C SER A 154 -13.43 19.93 -10.08
N GLU A 155 -13.21 19.90 -8.77
CA GLU A 155 -13.08 21.10 -7.93
C GLU A 155 -11.66 21.21 -7.36
N PRO A 156 -11.13 22.43 -7.17
CA PRO A 156 -9.86 22.61 -6.47
C PRO A 156 -9.99 22.20 -5.00
N VAL A 157 -8.98 21.51 -4.46
CA VAL A 157 -9.01 21.01 -3.08
C VAL A 157 -7.88 21.62 -2.27
N SER A 158 -8.25 22.28 -1.17
CA SER A 158 -7.29 22.79 -0.18
C SER A 158 -6.62 21.64 0.58
N LEU A 159 -5.30 21.75 0.77
CA LEU A 159 -4.51 20.84 1.59
C LEU A 159 -4.32 21.35 3.04
N ASN A 160 -5.05 22.36 3.45
CA ASN A 160 -5.01 22.83 4.83
C ASN A 160 -5.30 21.69 5.78
N ASN A 161 -4.52 21.60 6.85
CA ASN A 161 -4.59 20.54 7.85
C ASN A 161 -4.30 19.12 7.31
N MET A 162 -3.81 18.95 6.08
CA MET A 162 -3.40 17.67 5.55
C MET A 162 -1.92 17.38 5.82
N GLY A 163 -1.61 16.09 5.97
CA GLY A 163 -0.25 15.63 6.21
C GLY A 163 -0.05 14.16 5.96
N PHE A 164 1.20 13.72 6.16
CA PHE A 164 1.63 12.35 5.99
C PHE A 164 2.07 11.74 7.32
N GLY A 165 1.68 10.49 7.55
CA GLY A 165 2.20 9.63 8.60
C GLY A 165 2.78 8.34 8.02
N MET A 166 3.73 7.75 8.74
CA MET A 166 4.27 6.43 8.43
C MET A 166 3.99 5.50 9.62
N ILE A 167 3.42 4.33 9.33
CA ILE A 167 2.94 3.43 10.38
C ILE A 167 4.07 2.52 10.88
N GLU A 168 4.15 2.35 12.20
CA GLU A 168 5.12 1.45 12.87
C GLU A 168 4.79 -0.03 12.60
N PRO A 169 5.82 -0.88 12.33
CA PRO A 169 7.21 -0.57 12.04
C PRO A 169 7.41 0.03 10.64
N TYR A 170 8.49 0.79 10.45
CA TYR A 170 8.74 1.45 9.18
C TYR A 170 8.99 0.49 7.99
N ASN A 171 9.32 -0.77 8.26
CA ASN A 171 9.39 -1.87 7.30
C ASN A 171 8.38 -2.98 7.66
N ALA A 172 7.65 -3.50 6.69
CA ALA A 172 6.75 -4.64 6.89
C ALA A 172 7.48 -5.92 7.31
N GLU A 173 8.70 -6.14 6.80
CA GLU A 173 9.57 -7.28 7.10
C GLU A 173 10.38 -7.15 8.40
N ALA A 174 10.15 -6.13 9.21
CA ALA A 174 10.87 -5.94 10.46
C ALA A 174 10.75 -7.16 11.39
N ASN A 175 11.88 -7.61 11.94
CA ASN A 175 11.91 -8.74 12.88
C ASN A 175 11.12 -8.46 14.16
N THR A 176 11.03 -7.20 14.55
CA THR A 176 10.29 -6.76 15.74
C THR A 176 9.16 -5.85 15.31
N HIS A 177 7.95 -6.35 15.45
CA HIS A 177 6.73 -5.57 15.28
C HIS A 177 6.14 -5.31 16.67
N LEU A 178 6.43 -4.14 17.24
CA LEU A 178 6.19 -3.86 18.65
C LEU A 178 4.71 -3.74 19.03
N PHE A 179 3.83 -3.53 18.04
CA PHE A 179 2.38 -3.48 18.22
C PHE A 179 1.67 -4.74 17.72
N LEU A 180 2.41 -5.84 17.48
CA LEU A 180 1.83 -7.10 17.03
C LEU A 180 2.01 -8.17 18.11
N ASN A 181 0.92 -8.57 18.76
CA ASN A 181 0.90 -9.58 19.81
C ASN A 181 0.02 -10.76 19.40
N GLY A 182 0.59 -11.97 19.41
CA GLY A 182 -0.13 -13.19 19.06
C GLY A 182 -0.75 -13.18 17.66
N GLY A 183 -0.18 -12.41 16.72
CA GLY A 183 -0.70 -12.26 15.35
C GLY A 183 -1.78 -11.19 15.20
N LYS A 184 -2.17 -10.50 16.27
CA LYS A 184 -3.14 -9.39 16.25
C LYS A 184 -2.44 -8.06 16.54
N LEU A 185 -2.83 -7.00 15.82
CA LEU A 185 -2.39 -5.64 16.09
C LEU A 185 -3.01 -5.13 17.40
N ASP A 186 -2.21 -4.57 18.30
CA ASP A 186 -2.68 -4.04 19.60
C ASP A 186 -3.71 -2.90 19.41
N TYR A 187 -3.68 -2.23 18.28
CA TYR A 187 -4.60 -1.16 17.90
C TYR A 187 -5.69 -1.59 16.92
N ALA A 188 -5.89 -2.90 16.70
CA ALA A 188 -6.89 -3.39 15.74
C ALA A 188 -8.32 -2.89 16.05
N ASP A 189 -8.65 -2.81 17.34
CA ASP A 189 -9.96 -2.36 17.82
C ASP A 189 -9.93 -0.89 18.33
N ALA A 190 -8.80 -0.19 18.13
CA ALA A 190 -8.66 1.22 18.52
C ALA A 190 -9.14 2.15 17.40
N ASP A 191 -9.43 3.39 17.73
CA ASP A 191 -9.81 4.45 16.79
C ASP A 191 -8.60 5.21 16.19
N TRP A 192 -7.39 4.67 16.36
CA TRP A 192 -6.13 5.27 15.92
C TRP A 192 -5.15 4.23 15.37
N VAL A 193 -4.13 4.72 14.65
CA VAL A 193 -2.94 3.96 14.22
C VAL A 193 -1.66 4.65 14.68
N PRO A 194 -0.55 3.90 14.93
CA PRO A 194 0.71 4.45 15.45
C PRO A 194 1.58 5.04 14.34
N ALA A 195 1.59 6.36 14.18
CA ALA A 195 2.49 7.05 13.24
C ALA A 195 3.87 7.27 13.88
N ILE A 196 4.89 6.60 13.32
CA ILE A 196 6.28 6.66 13.82
C ILE A 196 7.05 7.85 13.23
N ASN A 197 8.05 8.34 13.97
CA ASN A 197 8.97 9.43 13.58
C ASN A 197 8.29 10.78 13.37
N GLY A 198 7.06 10.96 13.84
CA GLY A 198 6.29 12.18 13.69
C GLY A 198 5.54 12.26 12.36
N VAL A 199 5.08 13.46 12.05
CA VAL A 199 4.25 13.74 10.87
C VAL A 199 4.79 14.94 10.10
N TRP A 200 4.53 14.95 8.80
CA TRP A 200 4.76 16.07 7.89
C TRP A 200 3.43 16.60 7.40
N PHE A 201 3.26 17.91 7.31
CA PHE A 201 1.99 18.51 6.93
C PHE A 201 2.19 19.76 6.06
N PHE A 202 1.19 20.03 5.23
CA PHE A 202 1.18 21.18 4.32
C PHE A 202 1.00 22.47 5.10
N GLN A 203 1.59 23.55 4.60
CA GLN A 203 1.30 24.89 5.06
C GLN A 203 -0.07 25.35 4.53
N ASP A 204 -0.67 26.33 5.20
CA ASP A 204 -1.95 26.88 4.76
C ASP A 204 -1.84 27.53 3.38
N GLY A 205 -2.93 27.43 2.60
CA GLY A 205 -3.01 27.98 1.26
C GLY A 205 -2.51 27.06 0.15
N CYS A 206 -2.02 25.85 0.47
CA CYS A 206 -1.72 24.86 -0.55
C CYS A 206 -3.01 24.29 -1.13
N VAL A 207 -3.07 24.19 -2.47
CA VAL A 207 -4.24 23.68 -3.21
C VAL A 207 -3.77 22.73 -4.29
N ILE A 208 -4.56 21.69 -4.56
CA ILE A 208 -4.43 20.88 -5.77
C ILE A 208 -5.61 21.23 -6.69
N GLU A 209 -5.30 21.71 -7.90
CA GLU A 209 -6.27 22.02 -8.93
C GLU A 209 -7.05 20.77 -9.38
N PRO A 210 -8.21 20.92 -10.02
CA PRO A 210 -9.00 19.82 -10.53
C PRO A 210 -8.18 18.87 -11.42
N TYR A 211 -8.32 17.57 -11.19
CA TYR A 211 -7.67 16.52 -11.99
C TYR A 211 -6.16 16.73 -12.18
N SER A 212 -5.52 17.32 -11.19
CA SER A 212 -4.10 17.65 -11.22
C SER A 212 -3.32 16.88 -10.16
N GLN A 213 -2.02 16.72 -10.38
CA GLN A 213 -1.12 16.10 -9.42
C GLN A 213 -0.25 17.12 -8.69
N LEU A 214 0.20 16.73 -7.50
CA LEU A 214 1.16 17.47 -6.69
C LEU A 214 2.27 16.55 -6.26
N VAL A 215 3.52 16.90 -6.55
CA VAL A 215 4.71 16.12 -6.22
C VAL A 215 5.29 16.60 -4.89
N VAL A 216 5.51 15.68 -3.95
CA VAL A 216 6.20 15.93 -2.69
C VAL A 216 7.49 15.13 -2.66
N ASN A 217 8.63 15.80 -2.78
CA ASN A 217 9.93 15.17 -2.58
C ASN A 217 10.15 14.89 -1.07
N VAL A 218 10.63 13.68 -0.75
CA VAL A 218 10.87 13.27 0.64
C VAL A 218 12.27 13.69 1.13
N HIS A 219 13.27 13.65 0.24
CA HIS A 219 14.66 13.96 0.56
C HIS A 219 15.37 14.69 -0.58
N GLY A 220 15.98 15.82 -0.28
CA GLY A 220 16.88 16.48 -1.23
C GLY A 220 16.17 17.00 -2.49
N ALA A 221 15.29 17.98 -2.31
CA ALA A 221 14.57 18.67 -3.39
C ALA A 221 15.49 19.56 -4.24
N ILE A 222 16.46 18.94 -4.89
CA ILE A 222 17.47 19.55 -5.77
C ILE A 222 17.53 18.79 -7.09
N ASP A 223 18.29 19.27 -8.05
CA ASP A 223 18.58 18.50 -9.27
C ASP A 223 19.63 17.40 -8.99
N ASN A 224 19.15 16.25 -8.55
CA ASN A 224 20.00 15.09 -8.30
C ASN A 224 20.52 14.46 -9.60
N THR A 225 19.95 14.77 -10.79
CA THR A 225 20.38 14.21 -12.08
C THR A 225 21.77 14.68 -12.47
N GLN A 226 22.24 15.79 -11.91
CA GLN A 226 23.63 16.27 -12.09
C GLN A 226 24.66 15.29 -11.50
N THR A 227 24.26 14.50 -10.49
CA THR A 227 25.14 13.49 -9.87
C THR A 227 24.73 12.08 -10.25
N TYR A 228 23.42 11.81 -10.33
CA TYR A 228 22.85 10.50 -10.60
C TYR A 228 21.89 10.58 -11.79
N THR A 229 22.33 10.16 -12.95
CA THR A 229 21.58 10.29 -14.22
C THR A 229 20.23 9.58 -14.21
N ASN A 230 20.06 8.60 -13.33
CA ASN A 230 18.81 7.85 -13.15
C ASN A 230 17.87 8.44 -12.07
N SER A 231 18.22 9.58 -11.48
CA SER A 231 17.38 10.27 -10.50
C SER A 231 16.31 11.13 -11.16
N VAL A 232 15.33 11.55 -10.37
CA VAL A 232 14.38 12.61 -10.74
C VAL A 232 15.02 13.97 -10.51
N ASN A 233 14.77 14.93 -11.40
CA ASN A 233 15.09 16.33 -11.12
C ASN A 233 13.99 16.93 -10.26
N TYR A 234 14.27 17.12 -8.97
CA TYR A 234 13.33 17.74 -8.02
C TYR A 234 13.45 19.25 -7.93
N ALA A 235 14.39 19.88 -8.62
CA ALA A 235 14.50 21.35 -8.71
C ALA A 235 13.44 21.93 -9.64
N ASN A 236 12.17 21.90 -9.19
CA ASN A 236 11.00 22.33 -9.95
C ASN A 236 10.12 23.22 -9.08
N ALA A 237 9.79 24.43 -9.59
CA ALA A 237 8.98 25.42 -8.88
C ALA A 237 7.58 24.93 -8.46
N ALA A 238 7.02 23.95 -9.19
CA ALA A 238 5.71 23.37 -8.89
C ALA A 238 5.76 22.26 -7.83
N TYR A 239 6.95 21.79 -7.43
CA TYR A 239 7.09 20.70 -6.49
C TYR A 239 7.12 21.18 -5.04
N TYR A 240 6.66 20.32 -4.16
CA TYR A 240 6.72 20.47 -2.71
C TYR A 240 7.81 19.57 -2.14
N CYS A 241 8.25 19.86 -0.93
CA CYS A 241 9.28 19.05 -0.29
C CYS A 241 9.09 18.97 1.23
N MET A 242 9.49 17.83 1.78
CA MET A 242 9.58 17.62 3.22
C MET A 242 10.86 18.27 3.74
N TYR A 243 10.82 19.57 4.02
CA TYR A 243 11.94 20.34 4.53
C TYR A 243 11.46 21.41 5.52
N ASP A 244 11.86 21.27 6.77
CA ASP A 244 11.48 22.21 7.83
C ASP A 244 12.69 22.53 8.72
N VAL A 245 13.24 23.75 8.57
CA VAL A 245 14.40 24.22 9.34
C VAL A 245 14.06 24.55 10.80
N GLU A 246 12.78 24.67 11.12
CA GLU A 246 12.31 24.97 12.48
C GLU A 246 11.98 23.70 13.26
N ALA A 247 11.74 22.58 12.57
CA ALA A 247 11.46 21.32 13.24
C ALA A 247 12.66 20.87 14.07
N THR A 248 12.36 20.43 15.29
CA THR A 248 13.36 19.85 16.18
C THR A 248 13.02 18.38 16.40
N SER A 249 14.06 17.56 16.47
CA SER A 249 13.91 16.21 17.00
C SER A 249 13.71 16.27 18.51
N SER A 250 13.21 15.18 19.09
CA SER A 250 12.92 15.08 20.53
C SER A 250 14.15 15.21 21.45
N ASP A 251 15.35 15.07 20.91
CA ASP A 251 16.60 15.37 21.61
C ASP A 251 17.09 16.83 21.43
N GLY A 252 16.23 17.69 20.84
CA GLY A 252 16.50 19.12 20.63
C GLY A 252 17.34 19.43 19.41
N GLY A 253 17.74 18.42 18.62
CA GLY A 253 18.46 18.63 17.36
C GLY A 253 17.53 19.22 16.29
N LYS A 254 18.01 20.24 15.58
CA LYS A 254 17.25 20.84 14.48
C LYS A 254 17.46 20.09 13.18
N TYR A 255 16.43 20.09 12.32
CA TYR A 255 16.61 19.81 10.91
C TYR A 255 17.41 20.94 10.28
N ILE A 256 18.61 20.61 9.87
CA ILE A 256 19.51 21.54 9.19
C ILE A 256 19.96 20.94 7.88
N ASN A 257 20.48 21.77 7.00
CA ASN A 257 21.12 21.30 5.77
C ASN A 257 22.28 20.37 6.10
N THR A 258 22.11 19.09 5.74
CA THR A 258 23.11 18.04 5.90
C THR A 258 23.16 17.19 4.64
N MET A 259 24.12 16.27 4.56
CA MET A 259 24.13 15.28 3.46
C MET A 259 22.85 14.43 3.37
N TYR A 260 22.06 14.36 4.46
CA TYR A 260 20.77 13.66 4.51
C TYR A 260 19.59 14.58 4.16
N TYR A 261 19.76 15.89 4.37
CA TYR A 261 18.72 16.88 4.24
C TYR A 261 19.28 18.17 3.64
N PRO A 262 19.64 18.16 2.34
CA PRO A 262 20.12 19.38 1.68
C PRO A 262 18.99 20.41 1.61
N SER A 263 19.34 21.68 1.61
CA SER A 263 18.39 22.75 1.32
C SER A 263 17.75 22.52 -0.05
N PRO A 264 16.43 22.73 -0.18
CA PRO A 264 15.78 22.71 -1.47
C PRO A 264 16.39 23.71 -2.45
N ALA A 265 16.25 23.43 -3.74
CA ALA A 265 16.69 24.35 -4.79
C ALA A 265 15.94 25.70 -4.69
N ASP A 266 16.65 26.80 -4.97
CA ASP A 266 16.11 28.18 -4.85
C ASP A 266 14.84 28.42 -5.69
N VAL A 267 14.61 27.60 -6.70
CA VAL A 267 13.39 27.68 -7.56
C VAL A 267 12.13 27.28 -6.80
N ILE A 268 12.26 26.53 -5.70
CA ILE A 268 11.13 26.04 -4.89
C ILE A 268 10.80 27.10 -3.83
N SER A 269 9.57 27.65 -3.91
CA SER A 269 9.07 28.59 -2.91
C SER A 269 9.10 27.98 -1.49
N THR A 270 9.42 28.77 -0.48
CA THR A 270 9.33 28.36 0.93
C THR A 270 7.90 28.00 1.36
N SER A 271 6.87 28.49 0.66
CA SER A 271 5.47 28.09 0.85
C SER A 271 5.22 26.63 0.44
N HIS A 272 6.11 26.03 -0.37
CA HIS A 272 6.06 24.62 -0.77
C HIS A 272 6.83 23.69 0.18
N TYR A 273 7.41 24.23 1.25
CA TYR A 273 8.05 23.40 2.27
C TYR A 273 7.00 22.87 3.24
N LEU A 274 6.90 21.55 3.39
CA LEU A 274 6.08 20.95 4.43
C LEU A 274 6.69 21.25 5.80
N LYS A 275 5.83 21.42 6.79
CA LYS A 275 6.22 21.54 8.20
C LYS A 275 6.19 20.16 8.86
N ALA A 276 6.90 20.01 9.99
CA ALA A 276 6.99 18.74 10.70
C ALA A 276 6.90 18.89 12.21
N VAL A 277 6.28 17.90 12.84
CA VAL A 277 6.52 17.56 14.26
C VAL A 277 7.21 16.22 14.29
N LYS A 278 8.38 16.15 14.92
CA LYS A 278 9.25 14.98 14.90
C LYS A 278 9.32 14.30 16.26
N TYR A 279 9.30 12.96 16.20
CA TYR A 279 9.59 12.10 17.35
C TYR A 279 10.89 11.32 17.10
N GLY A 280 11.49 10.85 18.19
CA GLY A 280 12.71 10.08 18.11
C GLY A 280 13.94 10.91 17.76
N LYS A 281 14.99 10.22 17.39
CA LYS A 281 16.25 10.80 16.97
C LYS A 281 16.35 10.87 15.46
N GLY A 282 17.13 11.83 14.98
CA GLY A 282 17.42 11.98 13.57
C GLY A 282 16.67 13.12 12.91
N ASN A 283 17.26 13.60 11.85
CA ASN A 283 16.88 14.80 11.11
C ASN A 283 16.27 14.49 9.74
N ALA A 284 15.92 13.25 9.47
CA ALA A 284 15.26 12.82 8.24
C ALA A 284 13.99 12.02 8.55
N TRP A 285 13.14 11.87 7.57
CA TRP A 285 12.03 10.91 7.65
C TRP A 285 12.47 9.57 7.03
N PRO A 286 12.79 8.57 7.85
CA PRO A 286 13.37 7.33 7.39
C PRO A 286 12.31 6.43 6.72
N MET A 287 11.73 6.91 5.61
CA MET A 287 10.78 6.10 4.85
C MET A 287 11.46 4.86 4.29
N SER A 288 10.87 3.69 4.53
CA SER A 288 11.34 2.42 4.00
C SER A 288 11.50 2.47 2.48
N GLN A 289 12.54 1.80 1.98
CA GLN A 289 12.82 1.70 0.55
C GLN A 289 12.12 0.50 -0.11
N THR A 290 11.53 -0.37 0.68
CA THR A 290 11.01 -1.66 0.20
C THR A 290 9.59 -1.93 0.64
N SER A 291 9.20 -1.51 1.84
CA SER A 291 7.92 -1.87 2.43
C SER A 291 7.40 -0.84 3.43
N PRO A 292 7.22 0.42 3.04
CA PRO A 292 6.57 1.41 3.91
C PRO A 292 5.08 1.14 4.07
N ALA A 293 4.47 1.66 5.14
CA ALA A 293 3.03 1.92 5.22
C ALA A 293 2.85 3.42 5.42
N VAL A 294 2.27 4.09 4.43
CA VAL A 294 2.12 5.54 4.39
C VAL A 294 0.64 5.88 4.43
N VAL A 295 0.28 6.86 5.25
CA VAL A 295 -1.07 7.40 5.30
C VAL A 295 -1.06 8.89 4.97
N LEU A 296 -2.05 9.32 4.23
CA LEU A 296 -2.43 10.71 4.05
C LEU A 296 -3.56 11.00 5.02
N PHE A 297 -3.46 12.03 5.84
CA PHE A 297 -4.48 12.37 6.82
C PHE A 297 -4.88 13.83 6.73
N ARG A 298 -6.05 14.16 7.28
CA ARG A 298 -6.53 15.54 7.51
C ARG A 298 -7.08 15.67 8.92
N THR A 299 -6.51 16.59 9.69
CA THR A 299 -7.07 16.91 11.00
C THR A 299 -8.33 17.78 10.86
N GLU A 300 -9.26 17.64 11.80
CA GLU A 300 -10.52 18.41 11.84
C GLU A 300 -10.34 19.69 12.66
N ASP A 301 -10.86 19.77 13.84
CA ASP A 301 -10.95 21.00 14.67
C ASP A 301 -9.61 21.44 15.31
N ILE A 302 -8.48 20.88 14.88
CA ILE A 302 -7.14 21.16 15.42
C ILE A 302 -6.11 21.11 14.30
N THR A 303 -5.04 21.90 14.38
CA THR A 303 -3.96 21.81 13.40
C THR A 303 -3.11 20.54 13.61
N PRO A 304 -2.49 19.97 12.54
CA PRO A 304 -1.58 18.83 12.69
C PRO A 304 -0.46 19.09 13.71
N LYS A 305 0.08 20.31 13.71
CA LYS A 305 1.12 20.72 14.68
C LYS A 305 0.63 20.64 16.11
N ALA A 306 -0.47 21.31 16.42
CA ALA A 306 -1.00 21.35 17.79
C ALA A 306 -1.37 19.96 18.29
N TYR A 307 -1.96 19.12 17.45
CA TYR A 307 -2.28 17.73 17.78
C TYR A 307 -1.04 16.89 18.07
N ALA A 308 -0.02 16.99 17.20
CA ALA A 308 1.18 16.18 17.33
C ALA A 308 2.11 16.64 18.46
N GLU A 309 2.02 17.89 18.93
CA GLU A 309 2.77 18.41 20.08
C GLU A 309 2.09 18.08 21.42
N GLU A 310 0.84 17.63 21.42
CA GLU A 310 0.11 17.27 22.65
C GLU A 310 0.59 15.91 23.18
N ALA A 311 1.15 15.89 24.39
CA ALA A 311 1.74 14.69 24.99
C ALA A 311 0.75 13.52 25.16
N ALA A 312 -0.55 13.80 25.35
CA ALA A 312 -1.60 12.79 25.47
C ALA A 312 -1.81 11.98 24.17
N ASN A 313 -1.40 12.54 23.03
CA ASN A 313 -1.51 11.90 21.73
C ASN A 313 -0.27 11.05 21.39
N ILE A 314 0.74 11.04 22.25
CA ILE A 314 1.94 10.21 22.05
C ILE A 314 1.75 8.86 22.73
N ILE A 315 2.05 7.79 22.02
CA ILE A 315 1.99 6.42 22.51
C ILE A 315 3.33 5.71 22.33
N TYR A 316 3.55 4.73 23.18
CA TYR A 316 4.70 3.83 23.13
C TYR A 316 4.23 2.38 23.06
N PRO A 317 4.95 1.48 22.36
CA PRO A 317 4.72 0.07 22.49
C PRO A 317 4.92 -0.40 23.94
N THR A 318 4.23 -1.45 24.32
CA THR A 318 4.33 -2.05 25.67
C THR A 318 5.78 -2.36 26.04
N GLY A 319 6.22 -1.89 27.21
CA GLY A 319 7.58 -2.04 27.69
C GLY A 319 8.62 -1.11 27.06
N LYS A 320 8.16 -0.09 26.32
CA LYS A 320 9.00 0.97 25.71
C LYS A 320 8.60 2.37 26.16
N GLU A 321 7.76 2.46 27.17
CA GLU A 321 7.19 3.70 27.69
C GLU A 321 8.30 4.70 28.04
N GLY A 322 8.15 5.95 27.60
CA GLY A 322 9.10 7.03 27.81
C GLY A 322 10.39 6.95 26.96
N ASN A 323 10.60 5.89 26.21
CA ASN A 323 11.73 5.84 25.27
C ASN A 323 11.36 6.48 23.94
N ILE A 324 11.82 7.71 23.77
CA ILE A 324 11.47 8.58 22.65
C ILE A 324 11.76 7.97 21.26
N VAL A 325 12.68 7.01 21.16
CA VAL A 325 13.00 6.30 19.90
C VAL A 325 11.77 5.49 19.40
N TYR A 326 10.91 5.09 20.32
CA TYR A 326 9.70 4.30 20.01
C TYR A 326 8.40 5.12 20.10
N ALA A 327 8.52 6.43 20.27
CA ALA A 327 7.36 7.32 20.32
C ALA A 327 6.63 7.33 18.98
N CYS A 328 5.33 7.13 19.04
CA CYS A 328 4.42 7.23 17.89
C CYS A 328 3.29 8.22 18.21
N LEU A 329 2.80 8.89 17.18
CA LEU A 329 1.57 9.65 17.28
C LEU A 329 0.38 8.69 17.17
N LYS A 330 -0.59 8.79 18.07
CA LYS A 330 -1.92 8.21 17.87
C LYS A 330 -2.62 9.01 16.78
N LEU A 331 -2.59 8.52 15.56
CA LEU A 331 -3.26 9.18 14.45
C LEU A 331 -4.68 8.63 14.32
N PRO A 332 -5.74 9.43 14.58
CA PRO A 332 -7.12 8.97 14.50
C PRO A 332 -7.46 8.40 13.13
N ARG A 333 -8.08 7.22 13.09
CA ARG A 333 -8.43 6.53 11.83
C ARG A 333 -9.39 7.36 10.98
N ARG A 334 -10.35 8.05 11.60
CA ARG A 334 -11.30 8.93 10.91
C ARG A 334 -10.65 10.10 10.16
N TRP A 335 -9.41 10.46 10.49
CA TRP A 335 -8.66 11.51 9.79
C TRP A 335 -7.88 10.99 8.59
N ILE A 336 -7.76 9.67 8.43
CA ILE A 336 -7.02 9.08 7.32
C ILE A 336 -7.87 9.18 6.07
N VAL A 337 -7.30 9.85 5.08
CA VAL A 337 -7.90 10.17 3.80
C VAL A 337 -7.58 9.10 2.77
N ASP A 338 -6.33 8.61 2.80
CA ASP A 338 -5.83 7.55 1.93
C ASP A 338 -4.67 6.83 2.61
N ALA A 339 -4.49 5.56 2.30
CA ALA A 339 -3.46 4.73 2.92
C ALA A 339 -2.89 3.71 1.92
N VAL A 340 -1.59 3.46 2.03
CA VAL A 340 -0.89 2.49 1.17
C VAL A 340 0.00 1.59 2.03
N GLU A 341 -0.33 0.30 2.08
CA GLU A 341 0.52 -0.74 2.65
C GLU A 341 1.39 -1.35 1.56
N VAL A 342 2.71 -1.36 1.74
CA VAL A 342 3.64 -1.92 0.77
C VAL A 342 4.35 -3.13 1.36
N TYR A 343 4.42 -4.22 0.58
CA TYR A 343 5.17 -5.42 0.91
C TYR A 343 6.33 -5.63 -0.04
N ASN A 344 7.48 -5.98 0.51
CA ASN A 344 8.66 -6.36 -0.25
C ASN A 344 8.48 -7.77 -0.83
N THR A 345 8.41 -7.91 -2.15
CA THR A 345 8.23 -9.21 -2.82
C THR A 345 9.38 -10.18 -2.57
N THR A 346 10.60 -9.68 -2.34
CA THR A 346 11.77 -10.53 -2.05
C THR A 346 11.78 -11.07 -0.62
N ALA A 347 10.92 -10.54 0.26
CA ALA A 347 10.79 -10.95 1.66
C ALA A 347 9.33 -11.14 2.08
N LEU A 348 8.45 -11.46 1.14
CA LEU A 348 6.99 -11.48 1.31
C LEU A 348 6.52 -12.30 2.51
N ALA A 349 7.10 -13.49 2.72
CA ALA A 349 6.76 -14.36 3.85
C ALA A 349 7.06 -13.75 5.24
N ASN A 350 7.91 -12.72 5.29
CA ASN A 350 8.26 -12.03 6.53
C ASN A 350 7.44 -10.76 6.75
N CYS A 351 6.76 -10.28 5.69
CA CYS A 351 5.96 -9.06 5.78
C CYS A 351 4.74 -9.25 6.67
N LYS A 352 4.43 -8.24 7.46
CA LYS A 352 3.30 -8.22 8.38
C LYS A 352 2.47 -6.96 8.15
N LYS A 353 1.16 -7.13 8.24
CA LYS A 353 0.18 -6.06 8.08
C LYS A 353 0.29 -5.05 9.24
N ARG A 354 0.20 -3.75 8.91
CA ARG A 354 0.20 -2.63 9.86
C ARG A 354 -1.07 -1.79 9.77
N LEU A 355 -1.63 -1.68 8.57
CA LEU A 355 -2.91 -1.01 8.38
C LEU A 355 -4.06 -1.99 8.63
N THR A 356 -5.09 -1.52 9.32
CA THR A 356 -6.33 -2.29 9.53
C THR A 356 -7.11 -2.36 8.23
N SER A 357 -7.97 -3.37 8.08
CA SER A 357 -8.65 -3.67 6.80
C SER A 357 -9.61 -2.57 6.33
N ASP A 358 -10.07 -1.71 7.23
CA ASP A 358 -10.87 -0.53 6.90
C ASP A 358 -10.04 0.60 6.26
N LEU A 359 -8.74 0.68 6.57
CA LEU A 359 -7.83 1.66 6.00
C LEU A 359 -7.16 1.14 4.72
N ASP A 360 -6.73 -0.12 4.73
CA ASP A 360 -6.19 -0.81 3.57
C ASP A 360 -6.37 -2.32 3.73
N ALA A 361 -7.28 -2.92 2.99
CA ALA A 361 -7.57 -4.35 3.09
C ALA A 361 -6.46 -5.24 2.48
N GLY A 362 -5.59 -4.68 1.64
CA GLY A 362 -4.54 -5.39 0.93
C GLY A 362 -3.13 -4.88 1.23
N TYR A 363 -2.27 -5.08 0.26
CA TYR A 363 -0.93 -4.49 0.18
C TYR A 363 -0.50 -4.37 -1.29
N ALA A 364 0.27 -3.35 -1.60
CA ALA A 364 0.91 -3.24 -2.91
C ALA A 364 2.25 -3.98 -2.90
N PRO A 365 2.48 -4.94 -3.80
CA PRO A 365 3.76 -5.62 -3.92
C PRO A 365 4.79 -4.68 -4.56
N LEU A 366 5.98 -4.58 -3.97
CA LEU A 366 7.10 -3.81 -4.52
C LEU A 366 8.36 -4.69 -4.58
N THR A 367 8.97 -4.78 -5.74
CA THR A 367 10.24 -5.49 -5.91
C THR A 367 11.35 -4.76 -5.19
N GLY A 368 12.06 -5.44 -4.32
CA GLY A 368 13.21 -4.89 -3.61
C GLY A 368 14.33 -4.54 -4.59
N GLY A 369 14.73 -3.28 -4.62
CA GLY A 369 15.70 -2.77 -5.55
C GLY A 369 15.58 -1.27 -5.72
N TYR A 370 16.01 -0.75 -6.86
CA TYR A 370 15.95 0.66 -7.21
C TYR A 370 15.20 0.87 -8.53
N GLY A 371 14.62 2.06 -8.70
CA GLY A 371 13.89 2.45 -9.89
C GLY A 371 12.40 2.17 -9.83
N HIS A 372 12.00 1.10 -9.14
CA HIS A 372 10.59 0.70 -9.08
C HIS A 372 9.71 1.71 -8.33
N SER A 373 8.52 1.91 -8.84
CA SER A 373 7.50 2.79 -8.27
C SER A 373 6.16 2.07 -8.18
N LEU A 374 5.33 2.42 -7.20
CA LEU A 374 3.95 1.99 -7.12
C LEU A 374 3.05 3.08 -7.67
N ILE A 375 2.32 2.78 -8.72
CA ILE A 375 1.42 3.72 -9.40
C ILE A 375 -0.02 3.23 -9.24
N ARG A 376 -0.92 4.15 -8.86
CA ARG A 376 -2.35 3.86 -8.73
C ARG A 376 -2.98 3.66 -10.10
N LYS A 377 -3.81 2.64 -10.24
CA LYS A 377 -4.51 2.30 -11.47
C LYS A 377 -5.55 3.36 -11.81
N VAL A 378 -5.73 3.61 -13.09
CA VAL A 378 -6.84 4.41 -13.59
C VAL A 378 -8.09 3.52 -13.63
N GLU A 379 -9.15 3.95 -12.97
CA GLU A 379 -10.46 3.28 -12.98
C GLU A 379 -11.22 3.63 -14.27
N THR A 380 -11.27 4.92 -14.58
CA THR A 380 -11.99 5.44 -15.75
C THR A 380 -11.42 6.78 -16.20
N THR A 381 -12.02 7.37 -17.22
CA THR A 381 -11.70 8.71 -17.71
C THR A 381 -12.99 9.52 -17.81
N VAL A 382 -12.97 10.72 -17.22
CA VAL A 382 -14.10 11.68 -17.29
C VAL A 382 -13.60 12.95 -17.93
N ASP A 383 -14.25 13.38 -19.00
CA ASP A 383 -13.89 14.59 -19.77
C ASP A 383 -12.40 14.67 -20.17
N GLY A 384 -11.80 13.51 -20.47
CA GLY A 384 -10.38 13.40 -20.82
C GLY A 384 -9.42 13.36 -19.64
N HIS A 385 -9.91 13.44 -18.41
CA HIS A 385 -9.12 13.35 -17.18
C HIS A 385 -9.18 11.96 -16.57
N ALA A 386 -8.05 11.44 -16.11
CA ALA A 386 -7.99 10.16 -15.42
C ALA A 386 -8.67 10.26 -14.04
N ILE A 387 -9.50 9.28 -13.74
CA ILE A 387 -10.03 9.02 -12.40
C ILE A 387 -9.32 7.78 -11.89
N TYR A 388 -8.60 7.92 -10.80
CA TYR A 388 -7.83 6.83 -10.20
C TYR A 388 -8.69 5.99 -9.26
N GLN A 389 -8.48 4.68 -9.33
CA GLN A 389 -9.17 3.70 -8.50
C GLN A 389 -8.81 3.87 -7.02
N ASP A 390 -9.82 3.83 -6.16
CA ASP A 390 -9.66 3.86 -4.71
C ASP A 390 -10.68 2.93 -4.05
N THR A 391 -10.19 1.75 -3.66
CA THR A 391 -11.01 0.70 -3.03
C THR A 391 -10.60 0.43 -1.58
N ASN A 392 -9.75 1.27 -0.98
CA ASN A 392 -9.07 1.01 0.27
C ASN A 392 -8.40 -0.38 0.30
N ASN A 393 -7.83 -0.77 -0.83
CA ASN A 393 -7.13 -2.04 -1.00
C ASN A 393 -5.95 -1.89 -1.96
N SER A 394 -4.77 -1.68 -1.42
CA SER A 394 -3.56 -1.46 -2.19
C SER A 394 -3.26 -2.57 -3.21
N SER A 395 -3.70 -3.81 -2.97
CA SER A 395 -3.55 -4.91 -3.95
C SER A 395 -4.39 -4.69 -5.21
N ASN A 396 -5.56 -4.06 -5.05
CA ASN A 396 -6.43 -3.74 -6.16
C ASN A 396 -6.01 -2.45 -6.85
N ASP A 397 -5.61 -1.45 -6.05
CA ASP A 397 -5.50 -0.07 -6.49
C ASP A 397 -4.16 0.25 -7.16
N PHE A 398 -3.09 -0.48 -6.84
CA PHE A 398 -1.76 -0.19 -7.32
C PHE A 398 -1.21 -1.27 -8.26
N TYR A 399 -0.26 -0.85 -9.09
CA TYR A 399 0.65 -1.73 -9.82
C TYR A 399 2.08 -1.23 -9.69
N GLU A 400 3.04 -2.13 -9.82
CA GLU A 400 4.46 -1.80 -9.86
C GLU A 400 4.86 -1.35 -11.26
N ALA A 401 5.60 -0.25 -11.34
CA ALA A 401 6.25 0.27 -12.54
C ALA A 401 7.77 0.20 -12.40
N ASP A 402 8.47 0.02 -13.52
CA ASP A 402 9.94 -0.08 -13.55
C ASP A 402 10.63 1.25 -13.25
N ASN A 403 9.91 2.36 -13.33
CA ASN A 403 10.45 3.70 -13.09
C ASN A 403 9.39 4.60 -12.44
N CYS A 404 9.88 5.66 -11.78
CA CYS A 404 9.04 6.78 -11.38
C CYS A 404 8.43 7.47 -12.60
N SER A 405 7.16 7.86 -12.53
CA SER A 405 6.45 8.53 -13.64
C SER A 405 7.00 9.91 -14.01
N LEU A 406 7.89 10.46 -13.17
CA LEU A 406 8.57 11.73 -13.40
C LEU A 406 9.87 11.61 -14.23
N ARG A 407 10.24 10.38 -14.64
CA ARG A 407 11.45 10.08 -15.42
C ARG A 407 11.14 9.85 -16.86
#